data_ce54ef86fa16b199ea815ec62285bda0
#
_entry.id   ce54ef86fa16b199ea815ec62285bda0
#
_cell.length_a   1.000
_cell.length_b   1.000
_cell.length_c   1.000
_cell.angle_alpha   90.00
_cell.angle_beta   90.00
_cell.angle_gamma   90.00
#
_symmetry.space_group_name_H-M   'P 1'
#
loop_
_entity.id
_entity.type
_entity.pdbx_description
1 polymer ?
#
loop_
_entity_poly.entity_id
_entity_poly.type
_entity_poly.pdbx_seq_one_letter_code
_entity_poly.pdbx_strand_id
1 'polypeptide(L)'
;MSYKSAAYLAIVTGIGILLFWIAFFTVGLAPENPPACYFAYEHAFPLPDTILAIALITGGIFALKQGVRAIYVLLPASGGLIFLGLLDMAFNWQNGMYTITVMDGVLNACINIWCVVFGIGAIFTIHREFMKKS
;
A
#
# COMPACT_ATOMS: atom_id res chain seq x y z
N MET A 1 -8.25 14.00 -7.21
CA MET A 1 -9.01 12.73 -7.04
C MET A 1 -10.34 13.04 -6.35
N SER A 2 -11.45 12.38 -6.73
CA SER A 2 -12.73 12.54 -6.02
C SER A 2 -12.73 11.69 -4.73
N TYR A 3 -13.58 12.05 -3.76
CA TYR A 3 -13.69 11.30 -2.51
C TYR A 3 -14.14 9.84 -2.72
N LYS A 4 -15.11 9.63 -3.64
CA LYS A 4 -15.54 8.28 -4.02
C LYS A 4 -14.42 7.49 -4.70
N SER A 5 -13.66 8.13 -5.59
CA SER A 5 -12.51 7.47 -6.24
C SER A 5 -11.46 7.06 -5.21
N ALA A 6 -11.15 7.92 -4.24
CA ALA A 6 -10.21 7.59 -3.15
C ALA A 6 -10.70 6.37 -2.35
N ALA A 7 -12.00 6.29 -2.06
CA ALA A 7 -12.59 5.17 -1.34
C ALA A 7 -12.48 3.85 -2.12
N TYR A 8 -12.83 3.86 -3.42
CA TYR A 8 -12.69 2.65 -4.26
C TYR A 8 -11.23 2.22 -4.41
N LEU A 9 -10.31 3.17 -4.64
CA LEU A 9 -8.89 2.87 -4.76
C LEU A 9 -8.31 2.33 -3.46
N ALA A 10 -8.76 2.81 -2.30
CA ALA A 10 -8.36 2.25 -1.00
C ALA A 10 -8.78 0.78 -0.87
N ILE A 11 -10.02 0.45 -1.24
CA ILE A 11 -10.53 -0.93 -1.22
C ILE A 11 -9.70 -1.81 -2.17
N VAL A 12 -9.50 -1.36 -3.40
CA VAL A 12 -8.73 -2.11 -4.42
C VAL A 12 -7.29 -2.31 -3.98
N THR A 13 -6.64 -1.28 -3.40
CA THR A 13 -5.28 -1.38 -2.88
C THR A 13 -5.19 -2.38 -1.73
N GLY A 14 -6.14 -2.33 -0.78
CA GLY A 14 -6.17 -3.29 0.32
C GLY A 14 -6.37 -4.73 -0.16
N ILE A 15 -7.27 -4.96 -1.13
CA ILE A 15 -7.45 -6.29 -1.76
C ILE A 15 -6.15 -6.71 -2.46
N GLY A 16 -5.50 -5.80 -3.19
CA GLY A 16 -4.25 -6.05 -3.89
C GLY A 16 -3.13 -6.50 -2.95
N ILE A 17 -2.99 -5.86 -1.78
CA ILE A 17 -2.01 -6.25 -0.75
C ILE A 17 -2.27 -7.69 -0.27
N LEU A 18 -3.53 -8.04 0.02
CA LEU A 18 -3.87 -9.40 0.46
C LEU A 18 -3.58 -10.44 -0.63
N LEU A 19 -3.94 -10.15 -1.87
CA LEU A 19 -3.67 -11.02 -3.01
C LEU A 19 -2.17 -11.18 -3.27
N PHE A 20 -1.39 -10.12 -3.10
CA PHE A 20 0.07 -10.18 -3.20
C PHE A 20 0.64 -11.20 -2.21
N TRP A 21 0.26 -11.15 -0.93
CA TRP A 21 0.77 -12.10 0.07
C TRP A 21 0.29 -13.53 -0.16
N ILE A 22 -0.95 -13.72 -0.61
CA ILE A 22 -1.42 -15.04 -1.01
C ILE A 22 -0.56 -15.58 -2.16
N ALA A 23 -0.32 -14.79 -3.20
CA ALA A 23 0.52 -15.20 -4.33
C ALA A 23 1.99 -15.40 -3.93
N PHE A 24 2.53 -14.57 -3.05
CA PHE A 24 3.89 -14.69 -2.54
C PHE A 24 4.15 -16.06 -1.89
N PHE A 25 3.23 -16.53 -1.05
CA PHE A 25 3.37 -17.79 -0.35
C PHE A 25 2.91 -19.01 -1.15
N THR A 26 2.07 -18.87 -2.16
CA THR A 26 1.53 -19.99 -2.94
C THR A 26 2.23 -20.21 -4.27
N VAL A 27 2.54 -19.12 -4.98
CA VAL A 27 3.16 -19.16 -6.32
C VAL A 27 4.67 -18.96 -6.24
N GLY A 28 5.17 -18.27 -5.21
CA GLY A 28 6.58 -17.94 -5.05
C GLY A 28 6.97 -16.73 -5.92
N LEU A 29 6.66 -15.52 -5.45
CA LEU A 29 6.99 -14.28 -6.19
C LEU A 29 8.39 -13.73 -5.88
N ALA A 30 9.20 -14.46 -5.12
CA ALA A 30 10.57 -14.04 -4.85
C ALA A 30 11.43 -14.08 -6.13
N PRO A 31 12.36 -13.13 -6.33
CA PRO A 31 13.30 -13.17 -7.44
C PRO A 31 14.21 -14.41 -7.38
N GLU A 32 14.76 -14.85 -8.51
CA GLU A 32 15.54 -16.08 -8.60
C GLU A 32 16.80 -16.09 -7.73
N ASN A 33 17.46 -14.95 -7.55
CA ASN A 33 18.70 -14.82 -6.77
C ASN A 33 18.59 -13.62 -5.82
N PRO A 34 17.74 -13.69 -4.77
CA PRO A 34 17.56 -12.57 -3.87
C PRO A 34 18.79 -12.38 -2.96
N PRO A 35 19.05 -11.16 -2.47
CA PRO A 35 20.09 -10.94 -1.47
C PRO A 35 19.78 -11.73 -0.19
N ALA A 36 20.82 -12.07 0.59
CA ALA A 36 20.69 -12.91 1.79
C ALA A 36 19.68 -12.37 2.82
N CYS A 37 19.49 -11.04 2.90
CA CYS A 37 18.53 -10.40 3.81
C CYS A 37 17.10 -10.36 3.28
N TYR A 38 16.83 -10.73 2.02
CA TYR A 38 15.53 -10.57 1.36
C TYR A 38 14.39 -11.24 2.13
N PHE A 39 14.50 -12.53 2.41
CA PHE A 39 13.43 -13.24 3.11
C PHE A 39 13.22 -12.78 4.55
N ALA A 40 14.29 -12.38 5.25
CA ALA A 40 14.16 -11.81 6.58
C ALA A 40 13.40 -10.47 6.56
N TYR A 41 13.64 -9.67 5.52
CA TYR A 41 12.94 -8.43 5.30
C TYR A 41 11.46 -8.68 4.92
N GLU A 42 11.20 -9.45 3.85
CA GLU A 42 9.85 -9.72 3.35
C GLU A 42 8.95 -10.37 4.40
N HIS A 43 9.45 -11.34 5.16
CA HIS A 43 8.65 -12.03 6.17
C HIS A 43 8.27 -11.15 7.37
N ALA A 44 8.82 -9.93 7.49
CA ALA A 44 8.38 -8.97 8.49
C ALA A 44 7.06 -8.27 8.13
N PHE A 45 6.66 -8.28 6.85
CA PHE A 45 5.53 -7.47 6.35
C PHE A 45 4.15 -8.17 6.36
N PRO A 46 3.98 -9.49 6.25
CA PRO A 46 2.63 -10.09 6.12
C PRO A 46 1.66 -9.64 7.21
N LEU A 47 2.11 -9.52 8.45
CA LEU A 47 1.25 -9.08 9.54
C LEU A 47 0.90 -7.58 9.45
N PRO A 48 1.86 -6.64 9.38
CA PRO A 48 1.53 -5.22 9.27
C PRO A 48 0.77 -4.89 7.97
N ASP A 49 1.08 -5.54 6.86
CA ASP A 49 0.39 -5.35 5.60
C ASP A 49 -1.05 -5.87 5.62
N THR A 50 -1.30 -6.98 6.31
CA THR A 50 -2.68 -7.47 6.52
C THR A 50 -3.50 -6.47 7.33
N ILE A 51 -2.93 -5.90 8.38
CA ILE A 51 -3.59 -4.85 9.19
C ILE A 51 -3.85 -3.61 8.33
N LEU A 52 -2.86 -3.17 7.55
CA LEU A 52 -2.99 -2.05 6.63
C LEU A 52 -4.07 -2.30 5.58
N ALA A 53 -4.10 -3.49 4.97
CA ALA A 53 -5.10 -3.88 3.99
C ALA A 53 -6.53 -3.84 4.57
N ILE A 54 -6.72 -4.40 5.77
CA ILE A 54 -8.01 -4.35 6.47
C ILE A 54 -8.42 -2.90 6.75
N ALA A 55 -7.49 -2.05 7.17
CA ALA A 55 -7.75 -0.64 7.43
C ALA A 55 -8.13 0.12 6.14
N LEU A 56 -7.45 -0.14 5.01
CA LEU A 56 -7.78 0.45 3.71
C LEU A 56 -9.17 0.02 3.22
N ILE A 57 -9.50 -1.26 3.33
CA ILE A 57 -10.80 -1.80 2.91
C ILE A 57 -11.92 -1.24 3.79
N THR A 58 -11.79 -1.33 5.10
CA THR A 58 -12.83 -0.85 6.04
C THR A 58 -13.00 0.65 5.99
N GLY A 59 -11.90 1.40 5.92
CA GLY A 59 -11.91 2.85 5.75
C GLY A 59 -12.53 3.28 4.43
N GLY A 60 -12.24 2.57 3.33
CA GLY A 60 -12.88 2.80 2.03
C GLY A 60 -14.39 2.55 2.07
N ILE A 61 -14.84 1.47 2.72
CA ILE A 61 -16.26 1.18 2.92
C ILE A 61 -16.94 2.29 3.74
N PHE A 62 -16.30 2.76 4.83
CA PHE A 62 -16.84 3.87 5.63
C PHE A 62 -16.91 5.17 4.83
N ALA A 63 -15.94 5.42 3.96
CA ALA A 63 -15.95 6.57 3.07
C ALA A 63 -17.10 6.52 2.06
N LEU A 64 -17.38 5.37 1.46
CA LEU A 64 -18.51 5.19 0.55
C LEU A 64 -19.86 5.42 1.27
N LYS A 65 -19.96 5.06 2.54
CA LYS A 65 -21.12 5.32 3.39
C LYS A 65 -21.15 6.75 3.96
N GLN A 66 -20.21 7.61 3.53
CA GLN A 66 -20.07 9.00 3.99
C GLN A 66 -19.95 9.17 5.52
N GLY A 67 -19.49 8.13 6.19
CA GLY A 67 -19.33 8.12 7.65
C GLY A 67 -18.09 8.91 8.11
N VAL A 68 -18.22 9.66 9.20
CA VAL A 68 -17.09 10.35 9.85
C VAL A 68 -15.97 9.38 10.26
N ARG A 69 -16.32 8.13 10.55
CA ARG A 69 -15.36 7.05 10.87
C ARG A 69 -14.29 6.81 9.78
N ALA A 70 -14.60 7.13 8.51
CA ALA A 70 -13.65 7.02 7.42
C ALA A 70 -12.35 7.80 7.69
N ILE A 71 -12.43 8.97 8.31
CA ILE A 71 -11.27 9.82 8.59
C ILE A 71 -10.32 9.13 9.57
N TYR A 72 -10.88 8.59 10.66
CA TYR A 72 -10.07 7.95 11.70
C TYR A 72 -9.38 6.65 11.23
N VAL A 73 -9.85 6.05 10.16
CA VAL A 73 -9.29 4.81 9.61
C VAL A 73 -8.43 5.08 8.38
N LEU A 74 -8.92 5.87 7.40
CA LEU A 74 -8.20 6.09 6.14
C LEU A 74 -6.98 7.00 6.28
N LEU A 75 -7.00 8.02 7.16
CA LEU A 75 -5.82 8.88 7.33
C LEU A 75 -4.62 8.10 7.87
N PRO A 76 -4.73 7.35 8.98
CA PRO A 76 -3.63 6.52 9.45
C PRO A 76 -3.21 5.44 8.42
N ALA A 77 -4.18 4.79 7.76
CA ALA A 77 -3.88 3.80 6.73
C ALA A 77 -3.14 4.40 5.54
N SER A 78 -3.53 5.61 5.10
CA SER A 78 -2.83 6.31 4.03
C SER A 78 -1.40 6.69 4.43
N GLY A 79 -1.17 7.09 5.68
CA GLY A 79 0.16 7.32 6.24
C GLY A 79 1.00 6.04 6.29
N GLY A 80 0.40 4.94 6.73
CA GLY A 80 1.02 3.61 6.71
C GLY A 80 1.42 3.16 5.31
N LEU A 81 0.56 3.43 4.31
CA LEU A 81 0.85 3.11 2.92
C LEU A 81 2.03 3.92 2.36
N ILE A 82 2.12 5.22 2.68
CA ILE A 82 3.28 6.04 2.32
C ILE A 82 4.56 5.48 2.95
N PHE A 83 4.51 5.15 4.24
CA PHE A 83 5.64 4.59 4.97
C PHE A 83 6.10 3.26 4.35
N LEU A 84 5.15 2.35 4.03
CA LEU A 84 5.43 1.09 3.36
C LEU A 84 6.15 1.32 2.02
N GLY A 85 5.62 2.19 1.16
CA GLY A 85 6.23 2.48 -0.13
C GLY A 85 7.64 3.09 -0.01
N LEU A 86 7.87 3.98 0.95
CA LEU A 86 9.19 4.57 1.18
C LEU A 86 10.19 3.56 1.75
N LEU A 87 9.74 2.67 2.63
CA LEU A 87 10.58 1.62 3.21
C LEU A 87 11.02 0.62 2.15
N ASP A 88 10.08 0.18 1.29
CA ASP A 88 10.39 -0.68 0.16
C ASP A 88 11.31 -0.02 -0.86
N MET A 89 11.09 1.26 -1.17
CA MET A 89 12.00 2.02 -2.03
C MET A 89 13.42 2.02 -1.48
N ALA A 90 13.57 2.26 -0.17
CA ALA A 90 14.87 2.30 0.47
C ALA A 90 15.55 0.92 0.45
N PHE A 91 14.82 -0.15 0.77
CA PHE A 91 15.35 -1.51 0.71
C PHE A 91 15.75 -1.90 -0.70
N ASN A 92 14.87 -1.71 -1.67
CA ASN A 92 15.11 -2.06 -3.07
C ASN A 92 16.31 -1.31 -3.66
N TRP A 93 16.46 -0.02 -3.32
CA TRP A 93 17.61 0.77 -3.74
C TRP A 93 18.92 0.26 -3.12
N GLN A 94 18.93 0.05 -1.82
CA GLN A 94 20.13 -0.37 -1.08
C GLN A 94 20.61 -1.78 -1.47
N ASN A 95 19.67 -2.66 -1.83
CA ASN A 95 19.97 -4.06 -2.15
C ASN A 95 19.96 -4.39 -3.65
N GLY A 96 19.87 -3.37 -4.52
CA GLY A 96 19.94 -3.55 -5.97
C GLY A 96 18.74 -4.28 -6.58
N MET A 97 17.59 -4.34 -5.88
CA MET A 97 16.41 -5.08 -6.32
C MET A 97 15.83 -4.57 -7.63
N TYR A 98 15.99 -3.29 -7.94
CA TYR A 98 15.53 -2.69 -9.20
C TYR A 98 16.33 -3.15 -10.42
N THR A 99 17.47 -3.82 -10.22
CA THR A 99 18.39 -4.24 -11.30
C THR A 99 18.54 -5.75 -11.45
N ILE A 100 17.82 -6.56 -10.66
CA ILE A 100 17.86 -8.02 -10.75
C ILE A 100 17.34 -8.48 -12.12
N THR A 101 16.09 -8.11 -12.42
CA THR A 101 15.53 -8.22 -13.77
C THR A 101 14.76 -6.93 -14.11
N VAL A 102 14.55 -6.66 -15.40
CA VAL A 102 13.78 -5.49 -15.84
C VAL A 102 12.34 -5.58 -15.32
N MET A 103 11.75 -6.78 -15.34
CA MET A 103 10.39 -7.01 -14.90
C MET A 103 10.23 -6.74 -13.39
N ASP A 104 11.11 -7.31 -12.57
CA ASP A 104 11.08 -7.09 -11.11
C ASP A 104 11.30 -5.63 -10.76
N GLY A 105 12.25 -4.97 -11.44
CA GLY A 105 12.54 -3.55 -11.24
C GLY A 105 11.32 -2.67 -11.54
N VAL A 106 10.63 -2.90 -12.65
CA VAL A 106 9.45 -2.14 -13.05
C VAL A 106 8.28 -2.41 -12.10
N LEU A 107 8.02 -3.66 -11.76
CA LEU A 107 6.92 -4.02 -10.84
C LEU A 107 7.12 -3.41 -9.46
N ASN A 108 8.31 -3.57 -8.87
CA ASN A 108 8.64 -2.97 -7.57
C ASN A 108 8.52 -1.45 -7.61
N ALA A 109 9.06 -0.80 -8.64
CA ALA A 109 8.95 0.66 -8.78
C ALA A 109 7.49 1.12 -8.90
N CYS A 110 6.67 0.44 -9.70
CA CYS A 110 5.26 0.77 -9.85
C CYS A 110 4.48 0.61 -8.54
N ILE A 111 4.70 -0.47 -7.80
CA ILE A 111 4.03 -0.72 -6.51
C ILE A 111 4.43 0.35 -5.50
N ASN A 112 5.73 0.63 -5.38
CA ASN A 112 6.24 1.59 -4.41
C ASN A 112 5.78 3.01 -4.71
N ILE A 113 5.82 3.44 -5.98
CA ILE A 113 5.31 4.74 -6.41
C ILE A 113 3.80 4.83 -6.15
N TRP A 114 3.04 3.76 -6.46
CA TRP A 114 1.62 3.71 -6.18
C TRP A 114 1.33 3.94 -4.70
N CYS A 115 2.00 3.24 -3.80
CA CYS A 115 1.83 3.37 -2.36
C CYS A 115 2.03 4.81 -1.89
N VAL A 116 3.10 5.46 -2.34
CA VAL A 116 3.42 6.85 -1.95
C VAL A 116 2.42 7.84 -2.57
N VAL A 117 2.21 7.78 -3.89
CA VAL A 117 1.37 8.75 -4.62
C VAL A 117 -0.09 8.61 -4.21
N PHE A 118 -0.60 7.38 -4.14
CA PHE A 118 -1.97 7.14 -3.70
C PHE A 118 -2.16 7.53 -2.23
N GLY A 119 -1.23 7.17 -1.35
CA GLY A 119 -1.29 7.53 0.07
C GLY A 119 -1.38 9.06 0.28
N ILE A 120 -0.51 9.83 -0.39
CA ILE A 120 -0.53 11.30 -0.37
C ILE A 120 -1.87 11.83 -0.92
N GLY A 121 -2.29 11.35 -2.09
CA GLY A 121 -3.53 11.77 -2.72
C GLY A 121 -4.77 11.47 -1.89
N ALA A 122 -4.78 10.33 -1.18
CA ALA A 122 -5.86 9.95 -0.26
C ALA A 122 -5.92 10.90 0.94
N ILE A 123 -4.79 11.21 1.58
CA ILE A 123 -4.72 12.18 2.70
C ILE A 123 -5.32 13.53 2.28
N PHE A 124 -4.87 14.11 1.18
CA PHE A 124 -5.40 15.40 0.71
C PHE A 124 -6.88 15.34 0.38
N THR A 125 -7.33 14.25 -0.23
CA THR A 125 -8.74 14.10 -0.62
C THR A 125 -9.65 13.97 0.61
N ILE A 126 -9.23 13.18 1.60
CA ILE A 126 -9.98 12.97 2.84
C ILE A 126 -10.01 14.26 3.65
N HIS A 127 -8.87 14.93 3.82
CA HIS A 127 -8.77 16.20 4.53
C HIS A 127 -9.69 17.25 3.91
N ARG A 128 -9.65 17.43 2.58
CA ARG A 128 -10.50 18.40 1.87
C ARG A 128 -11.99 18.11 2.06
N GLU A 129 -12.38 16.85 2.07
CA GLU A 129 -13.79 16.48 2.27
C GLU A 129 -14.26 16.73 3.71
N PHE A 130 -13.37 16.53 4.67
CA PHE A 130 -13.64 16.85 6.07
C PHE A 130 -13.85 18.34 6.29
N MET A 131 -12.96 19.17 5.77
CA MET A 131 -13.04 20.62 5.89
C MET A 131 -14.31 21.25 5.26
N LYS A 132 -14.93 20.55 4.31
CA LYS A 132 -16.21 21.00 3.71
C LYS A 132 -17.42 20.72 4.61
N LYS A 133 -17.30 19.78 5.53
CA LYS A 133 -18.39 19.33 6.42
C LYS A 133 -18.31 19.96 7.82
N SER A 134 -17.18 20.60 8.13
CA SER A 134 -16.96 21.39 9.34
C SER A 134 -17.43 22.82 9.13
#